data_55ec3e21492a2a588c716f5d6628f337
#
_entry.id   55ec3e21492a2a588c716f5d6628f337
#
_cell.length_a   1.000
_cell.length_b   1.000
_cell.length_c   1.000
_cell.angle_alpha   90.00
_cell.angle_beta   90.00
_cell.angle_gamma   90.00
#
_symmetry.space_group_name_H-M   'P 1'
#
loop_
_entity.id
_entity.type
_entity.pdbx_description
1 polymer ?
#
loop_
_entity_poly.entity_id
_entity_poly.type
_entity_poly.pdbx_seq_one_letter_code
_entity_poly.pdbx_strand_id
1 'polypeptide(L)'
;MRVLAGRYKSKLIRTINDPLTRPMMSRVRESIFNSLQFNIENKDILDLYAGSGSLGIESLSRDANFVTFIENSDDCITILKQN
;
A
#
# COMPACT_ATOMS: atom_id res chain seq x y z
N MET A 1 8.09 4.47 -6.26
CA MET A 1 6.65 4.64 -6.01
C MET A 1 6.46 5.57 -4.83
N ARG A 2 5.42 6.36 -4.83
CA ARG A 2 5.16 7.31 -3.75
C ARG A 2 3.72 7.23 -3.28
N VAL A 3 3.50 7.56 -2.00
CA VAL A 3 2.16 7.71 -1.43
C VAL A 3 1.45 8.87 -2.13
N LEU A 4 0.18 8.65 -2.52
CA LEU A 4 -0.56 9.60 -3.35
C LEU A 4 -1.20 10.73 -2.56
N ALA A 5 -1.73 10.44 -1.39
CA ALA A 5 -2.48 11.42 -0.60
C ALA A 5 -2.43 11.09 0.88
N GLY A 6 -2.96 11.99 1.71
CA GLY A 6 -3.10 11.79 3.14
C GLY A 6 -1.90 12.22 3.95
N ARG A 7 -1.78 11.66 5.14
CA ARG A 7 -0.78 12.04 6.14
C ARG A 7 0.65 11.89 5.64
N TYR A 8 0.89 10.84 4.82
CA TYR A 8 2.24 10.51 4.32
C TYR A 8 2.40 10.81 2.83
N LYS A 9 1.61 11.75 2.29
CA LYS A 9 1.69 12.13 0.87
C LYS A 9 3.13 12.36 0.44
N SER A 10 3.47 11.80 -0.73
CA SER A 10 4.79 11.90 -1.37
C SER A 10 5.91 11.09 -0.71
N LYS A 11 5.64 10.38 0.39
CA LYS A 11 6.64 9.49 0.98
C LYS A 11 6.99 8.38 0.00
N LEU A 12 8.28 8.09 -0.13
CA LEU A 12 8.77 7.06 -1.02
C LEU A 12 8.42 5.67 -0.47
N ILE A 13 7.87 4.82 -1.33
CA ILE A 13 7.63 3.41 -1.04
C ILE A 13 8.63 2.61 -1.87
N ARG A 14 9.49 1.84 -1.22
CA ARG A 14 10.43 0.97 -1.90
C ARG A 14 9.70 -0.21 -2.49
N THR A 15 10.11 -0.61 -3.69
CA THR A 15 9.53 -1.74 -4.40
C THR A 15 10.63 -2.73 -4.75
N ILE A 16 10.22 -4.00 -4.97
CA ILE A 16 11.13 -5.03 -5.42
C ILE A 16 11.22 -4.99 -6.94
N ASN A 17 12.45 -5.10 -7.48
CA ASN A 17 12.69 -5.13 -8.91
C ASN A 17 12.70 -6.57 -9.41
N ASP A 18 11.52 -7.20 -9.43
CA ASP A 18 11.32 -8.59 -9.82
C ASP A 18 10.23 -8.63 -10.90
N PRO A 19 10.50 -9.25 -12.07
CA PRO A 19 9.48 -9.34 -13.12
C PRO A 19 8.24 -10.12 -12.73
N LEU A 20 8.32 -10.97 -11.70
CA LEU A 20 7.16 -11.72 -11.18
C LEU A 20 6.35 -10.91 -10.17
N THR A 21 6.93 -9.85 -9.61
CA THR A 21 6.27 -8.98 -8.63
C THR A 21 6.21 -7.58 -9.21
N ARG A 22 5.05 -7.20 -9.75
CA ARG A 22 4.89 -5.87 -10.35
C ARG A 22 4.17 -4.95 -9.37
N PRO A 23 4.74 -3.78 -9.07
CA PRO A 23 4.02 -2.77 -8.31
C PRO A 23 2.76 -2.35 -9.05
N MET A 24 1.69 -2.11 -8.30
CA MET A 24 0.47 -1.53 -8.85
C MET A 24 0.77 -0.13 -9.37
N MET A 25 0.33 0.17 -10.59
CA MET A 25 0.52 1.49 -11.18
C MET A 25 -0.20 2.56 -10.35
N SER A 26 0.43 3.72 -10.20
CA SER A 26 -0.12 4.83 -9.41
C SER A 26 -1.53 5.22 -9.85
N ARG A 27 -1.79 5.20 -11.15
CA ARG A 27 -3.12 5.52 -11.69
C ARG A 27 -4.19 4.53 -11.25
N VAL A 28 -3.87 3.23 -11.23
CA VAL A 28 -4.80 2.19 -10.78
C VAL A 28 -5.04 2.34 -9.28
N ARG A 29 -3.99 2.53 -8.50
CA ARG A 29 -4.06 2.74 -7.07
C ARG A 29 -4.91 3.96 -6.71
N GLU A 30 -4.69 5.07 -7.42
CA GLU A 30 -5.47 6.28 -7.26
C GLU A 30 -6.96 6.04 -7.53
N SER A 31 -7.27 5.33 -8.61
CA SER A 31 -8.65 4.99 -8.97
C SER A 31 -9.35 4.17 -7.88
N ILE A 32 -8.64 3.17 -7.31
CA ILE A 32 -9.18 2.35 -6.22
C ILE A 32 -9.50 3.23 -5.00
N PHE A 33 -8.59 4.10 -4.59
CA PHE A 33 -8.78 4.92 -3.41
C PHE A 33 -9.81 6.04 -3.63
N ASN A 34 -9.94 6.53 -4.86
CA ASN A 34 -11.02 7.47 -5.17
C ASN A 34 -12.39 6.82 -4.99
N SER A 35 -12.53 5.55 -5.36
CA SER A 35 -13.77 4.78 -5.15
C SER A 35 -14.04 4.54 -3.66
N LEU A 36 -12.99 4.40 -2.84
CA LEU A 36 -13.11 4.04 -1.42
C LEU A 36 -12.94 5.23 -0.48
N GLN A 37 -12.86 6.46 -0.99
CA GLN A 37 -12.42 7.62 -0.22
C GLN A 37 -13.19 7.86 1.09
N PHE A 38 -14.46 7.46 1.17
CA PHE A 38 -15.28 7.61 2.37
C PHE A 38 -15.33 6.35 3.22
N ASN A 39 -14.62 5.29 2.82
CA ASN A 39 -14.66 3.98 3.47
C ASN A 39 -13.30 3.50 3.97
N ILE A 40 -12.32 4.37 4.06
CA ILE A 40 -10.96 4.03 4.53
C ILE A 40 -10.73 4.55 5.95
N GLU A 41 -11.14 5.78 6.23
CA GLU A 41 -10.89 6.42 7.52
C GLU A 41 -11.49 5.60 8.66
N ASN A 42 -10.70 5.32 9.68
CA ASN A 42 -11.05 4.56 10.86
C ASN A 42 -11.43 3.09 10.59
N LYS A 43 -11.14 2.57 9.40
CA LYS A 43 -11.43 1.18 9.06
C LYS A 43 -10.21 0.28 9.32
N ASP A 44 -10.49 -0.99 9.60
CA ASP A 44 -9.47 -2.02 9.64
C ASP A 44 -9.35 -2.63 8.24
N ILE A 45 -8.14 -2.66 7.71
CA ILE A 45 -7.86 -3.03 6.33
C ILE A 45 -7.04 -4.31 6.31
N LEU A 46 -7.40 -5.23 5.41
CA LEU A 46 -6.63 -6.42 5.12
C LEU A 46 -6.05 -6.30 3.71
N ASP A 47 -4.72 -6.26 3.62
CA ASP A 47 -4.00 -6.19 2.35
C ASP A 47 -3.46 -7.58 2.01
N LEU A 48 -4.21 -8.32 1.21
CA LEU A 48 -3.84 -9.66 0.75
C LEU A 48 -2.84 -9.56 -0.40
N TYR A 49 -1.80 -10.39 -0.37
CA TYR A 49 -0.72 -10.37 -1.36
C TYR A 49 -0.06 -8.99 -1.41
N ALA A 50 0.34 -8.51 -0.25
CA ALA A 50 0.69 -7.11 -0.05
C ALA A 50 1.87 -6.62 -0.88
N GLY A 51 2.81 -7.49 -1.25
CA GLY A 51 4.01 -7.10 -1.98
C GLY A 51 4.82 -6.10 -1.17
N SER A 52 5.10 -4.93 -1.73
CA SER A 52 5.81 -3.85 -1.04
C SER A 52 4.95 -3.11 -0.01
N GLY A 53 3.64 -3.42 0.03
CA GLY A 53 2.71 -2.80 0.96
C GLY A 53 2.06 -1.52 0.46
N SER A 54 2.13 -1.22 -0.83
CA SER A 54 1.67 0.06 -1.36
C SER A 54 0.20 0.36 -1.07
N LEU A 55 -0.68 -0.64 -1.17
CA LEU A 55 -2.11 -0.43 -0.89
C LEU A 55 -2.37 -0.19 0.59
N GLY A 56 -1.78 -1.00 1.46
CA GLY A 56 -1.96 -0.85 2.90
C GLY A 56 -1.32 0.43 3.43
N ILE A 57 -0.16 0.79 2.92
CA ILE A 57 0.52 2.04 3.30
C ILE A 57 -0.31 3.24 2.86
N GLU A 58 -0.87 3.20 1.64
CA GLU A 58 -1.78 4.26 1.19
C GLU A 58 -2.99 4.36 2.11
N SER A 59 -3.54 3.22 2.54
CA SER A 59 -4.68 3.18 3.49
C SER A 59 -4.32 3.83 4.82
N LEU A 60 -3.13 3.51 5.36
CA LEU A 60 -2.65 4.14 6.60
C LEU A 60 -2.49 5.64 6.44
N SER A 61 -1.97 6.08 5.29
CA SER A 61 -1.83 7.50 4.98
C SER A 61 -3.17 8.23 4.96
N ARG A 62 -4.22 7.52 4.60
CA ARG A 62 -5.59 8.05 4.54
C ARG A 62 -6.39 7.76 5.81
N ASP A 63 -5.69 7.57 6.93
CA ASP A 63 -6.26 7.44 8.28
C ASP A 63 -7.02 6.14 8.53
N ALA A 64 -6.64 5.04 7.87
CA ALA A 64 -7.10 3.72 8.28
C ALA A 64 -6.70 3.48 9.75
N ASN A 65 -7.56 2.80 10.49
CA ASN A 65 -7.32 2.51 11.89
C ASN A 65 -6.20 1.48 12.06
N PHE A 66 -6.23 0.43 11.23
CA PHE A 66 -5.30 -0.69 11.34
C PHE A 66 -5.18 -1.36 9.98
N VAL A 67 -3.96 -1.78 9.60
CA VAL A 67 -3.75 -2.55 8.37
C VAL A 67 -2.98 -3.81 8.70
N THR A 68 -3.51 -4.95 8.23
CA THR A 68 -2.83 -6.24 8.28
C THR A 68 -2.33 -6.56 6.89
N PHE A 69 -1.04 -6.82 6.76
CA PHE A 69 -0.40 -7.18 5.50
C PHE A 69 -0.19 -8.70 5.46
N ILE A 70 -0.64 -9.33 4.39
CA ILE A 70 -0.42 -10.76 4.16
C ILE A 70 0.46 -10.91 2.93
N GLU A 71 1.64 -11.48 3.11
CA GLU A 71 2.62 -11.69 2.05
C GLU A 71 3.46 -12.92 2.38
N ASN A 72 3.75 -13.77 1.38
CA ASN A 72 4.53 -14.99 1.57
C ASN A 72 5.92 -14.94 0.91
N SER A 73 6.24 -13.92 0.13
CA SER A 73 7.56 -13.74 -0.43
C SER A 73 8.49 -13.07 0.58
N ASP A 74 9.58 -13.74 0.95
CA ASP A 74 10.54 -13.19 1.91
C ASP A 74 11.14 -11.87 1.45
N ASP A 75 11.41 -11.73 0.15
CA ASP A 75 11.93 -10.49 -0.42
C ASP A 75 10.92 -9.35 -0.30
N CYS A 76 9.66 -9.64 -0.59
CA CYS A 76 8.58 -8.65 -0.43
C CYS A 76 8.39 -8.27 1.02
N ILE A 77 8.44 -9.24 1.95
CA ILE A 77 8.30 -8.96 3.38
C ILE A 77 9.43 -8.06 3.86
N THR A 78 10.66 -8.29 3.41
CA THR A 78 11.80 -7.45 3.77
C THR A 78 11.59 -6.01 3.33
N ILE A 79 11.15 -5.80 2.08
CA ILE A 79 10.86 -4.46 1.55
C ILE A 79 9.69 -3.82 2.29
N LEU A 80 8.63 -4.59 2.54
CA LEU A 80 7.45 -4.12 3.27
C LEU A 80 7.83 -3.59 4.66
N LYS A 81 8.68 -4.30 5.38
CA LYS A 81 9.13 -3.89 6.71
C LYS A 81 9.97 -2.61 6.68
N GLN A 82 10.67 -2.36 5.59
CA GLN A 82 11.43 -1.12 5.40
C GLN A 82 10.50 0.07 5.13
N ASN A 83 9.37 -0.19 4.51
CA ASN A 83 8.39 0.84 4.23
C ASN A 83 7.52 1.10 5.47
#